data_37b43494f048f7817ca8584ec4ed6abc
#
_entry.id   37b43494f048f7817ca8584ec4ed6abc
#
_cell.length_a   1.000
_cell.length_b   1.000
_cell.length_c   1.000
_cell.angle_alpha   90.00
_cell.angle_beta   90.00
_cell.angle_gamma   90.00
#
_symmetry.space_group_name_H-M   'P 1'
#
loop_
_entity.id
_entity.type
_entity.pdbx_description
1 polymer ?
#
loop_
_entity_poly.entity_id
_entity_poly.type
_entity_poly.pdbx_seq_one_letter_code
_entity_poly.pdbx_strand_id
1 'polypeptide(L)'
;DALRPELGCYGAEYMVTPNIDQLAKEGTLFERAYVQQPVCTASRASFLTGLRPDTTGSDYPYSIHTVENLLEGDRPSLLRHFINQGYYVRAVGKIHHGYREDFTEKSYSAGYGTSYADPSLKKAKKSERPPYECADVEDEFYDDGKNTLEAIVTLRRMATQAKPFMLAMGYWKPHLPWNAPKKYWDL
;
A
#
# COMPACT_ATOMS: atom_id res chain seq x y z
N ASP A 1 -2.04 -4.79 5.40
CA ASP A 1 -3.45 -4.56 5.21
C ASP A 1 -4.23 -5.88 5.19
N ALA A 2 -5.05 -6.15 4.18
CA ALA A 2 -5.85 -7.37 4.10
C ALA A 2 -5.14 -8.53 3.34
N LEU A 3 -3.91 -8.39 2.94
CA LEU A 3 -3.15 -9.44 2.26
C LEU A 3 -2.84 -10.56 3.23
N ARG A 4 -3.34 -11.75 2.93
CA ARG A 4 -3.05 -12.99 3.64
C ARG A 4 -1.82 -13.69 3.02
N PRO A 5 -1.24 -14.71 3.68
CA PRO A 5 -0.15 -15.49 3.11
C PRO A 5 -0.64 -16.46 2.01
N GLU A 6 -1.54 -15.99 1.15
CA GLU A 6 -2.08 -16.71 -0.01
C GLU A 6 -1.23 -16.35 -1.24
N LEU A 7 0.03 -16.78 -1.21
CA LEU A 7 1.03 -16.56 -2.25
C LEU A 7 1.71 -17.89 -2.56
N GLY A 8 2.26 -18.04 -3.76
CA GLY A 8 2.95 -19.27 -4.16
C GLY A 8 4.07 -19.67 -3.20
N CYS A 9 4.89 -18.70 -2.78
CA CYS A 9 5.99 -18.93 -1.82
C CYS A 9 5.53 -19.40 -0.42
N TYR A 10 4.26 -19.28 -0.08
CA TYR A 10 3.66 -19.83 1.14
C TYR A 10 2.83 -21.10 0.88
N GLY A 11 2.94 -21.70 -0.30
CA GLY A 11 2.29 -22.96 -0.64
C GLY A 11 0.87 -22.84 -1.22
N ALA A 12 0.43 -21.65 -1.60
CA ALA A 12 -0.85 -21.45 -2.28
C ALA A 12 -0.70 -21.73 -3.80
N GLU A 13 -0.78 -23.02 -4.18
CA GLU A 13 -0.54 -23.47 -5.56
C GLU A 13 -1.52 -22.91 -6.59
N TYR A 14 -2.70 -22.46 -6.14
CA TYR A 14 -3.72 -21.81 -6.99
C TYR A 14 -3.45 -20.32 -7.27
N MET A 15 -2.39 -19.76 -6.67
CA MET A 15 -2.05 -18.35 -6.84
C MET A 15 -0.89 -18.18 -7.82
N VAL A 16 -1.05 -17.26 -8.76
CA VAL A 16 -0.02 -16.93 -9.77
C VAL A 16 0.76 -15.70 -9.30
N THR A 17 1.84 -15.90 -8.54
CA THR A 17 2.64 -14.83 -7.92
C THR A 17 4.14 -14.91 -8.25
N PRO A 18 4.53 -15.04 -9.54
CA PRO A 18 5.91 -15.41 -9.91
C PRO A 18 6.97 -14.40 -9.46
N ASN A 19 6.67 -13.12 -9.47
CA ASN A 19 7.64 -12.09 -9.06
C ASN A 19 7.84 -12.05 -7.53
N ILE A 20 6.77 -12.28 -6.76
CA ILE A 20 6.87 -12.36 -5.29
C ILE A 20 7.58 -13.65 -4.90
N ASP A 21 7.28 -14.76 -5.57
CA ASP A 21 7.91 -16.05 -5.34
C ASP A 21 9.41 -16.01 -5.67
N GLN A 22 9.79 -15.30 -6.74
CA GLN A 22 11.20 -15.09 -7.07
C GLN A 22 11.92 -14.26 -6.00
N LEU A 23 11.29 -13.18 -5.50
CA LEU A 23 11.84 -12.39 -4.39
C LEU A 23 12.03 -13.23 -3.13
N ALA A 24 11.07 -14.08 -2.79
CA ALA A 24 11.16 -14.98 -1.65
C ALA A 24 12.30 -15.99 -1.81
N LYS A 25 12.52 -16.50 -3.04
CA LYS A 25 13.62 -17.44 -3.36
C LYS A 25 15.00 -16.78 -3.29
N GLU A 26 15.11 -15.50 -3.65
CA GLU A 26 16.37 -14.75 -3.63
C GLU A 26 16.68 -14.14 -2.26
N GLY A 27 15.66 -13.98 -1.41
CA GLY A 27 15.76 -13.32 -0.11
C GLY A 27 15.54 -14.26 1.07
N THR A 28 15.02 -13.70 2.14
CA THR A 28 14.63 -14.44 3.35
C THR A 28 13.12 -14.41 3.51
N LEU A 29 12.49 -15.58 3.48
CA LEU A 29 11.06 -15.74 3.71
C LEU A 29 10.78 -15.94 5.20
N PHE A 30 9.92 -15.08 5.77
CA PHE A 30 9.46 -15.20 7.14
C PHE A 30 8.12 -15.95 7.19
N GLU A 31 8.14 -17.21 7.57
CA GLU A 31 6.94 -18.05 7.64
C GLU A 31 5.97 -17.65 8.76
N ARG A 32 6.47 -16.95 9.78
CA ARG A 32 5.70 -16.56 10.98
C ARG A 32 5.79 -15.06 11.26
N ALA A 33 5.47 -14.25 10.26
CA ALA A 33 5.34 -12.80 10.42
C ALA A 33 3.89 -12.44 10.78
N TYR A 34 3.71 -11.67 11.85
CA TYR A 34 2.39 -11.31 12.38
C TYR A 34 2.19 -9.82 12.37
N VAL A 35 0.99 -9.37 11.98
CA VAL A 35 0.56 -7.99 12.15
C VAL A 35 0.18 -7.71 13.59
N GLN A 36 0.39 -6.49 14.07
CA GLN A 36 0.04 -6.12 15.45
C GLN A 36 -1.48 -6.07 15.67
N GLN A 37 -2.23 -5.71 14.63
CA GLN A 37 -3.69 -5.73 14.62
C GLN A 37 -4.20 -5.86 13.18
N PRO A 38 -5.20 -6.71 12.88
CA PRO A 38 -5.68 -6.96 11.52
C PRO A 38 -6.64 -5.86 11.01
N VAL A 39 -6.25 -4.60 11.21
CA VAL A 39 -6.94 -3.40 10.72
C VAL A 39 -5.91 -2.48 10.08
N CYS A 40 -6.20 -1.96 8.89
CA CYS A 40 -5.26 -1.19 8.08
C CYS A 40 -4.66 0.01 8.80
N THR A 41 -5.43 0.77 9.56
CA THR A 41 -4.97 1.93 10.32
C THR A 41 -3.93 1.53 11.37
N ALA A 42 -4.29 0.61 12.26
CA ALA A 42 -3.42 0.16 13.34
C ALA A 42 -2.17 -0.58 12.84
N SER A 43 -2.33 -1.46 11.84
CA SER A 43 -1.21 -2.18 11.23
C SER A 43 -0.20 -1.22 10.58
N ARG A 44 -0.69 -0.24 9.81
CA ARG A 44 0.18 0.75 9.14
C ARG A 44 0.85 1.68 10.13
N ALA A 45 0.13 2.15 11.14
CA ALA A 45 0.73 2.91 12.23
C ALA A 45 1.87 2.14 12.89
N SER A 46 1.66 0.86 13.18
CA SER A 46 2.66 0.02 13.85
C SER A 46 3.92 -0.20 13.01
N PHE A 47 3.81 -0.61 11.75
CA PHE A 47 5.03 -0.85 10.95
C PHE A 47 5.76 0.43 10.56
N LEU A 48 5.05 1.56 10.42
CA LEU A 48 5.69 2.85 10.10
C LEU A 48 6.35 3.51 11.30
N THR A 49 5.90 3.23 12.52
CA THR A 49 6.44 3.84 13.74
C THR A 49 7.29 2.88 14.57
N GLY A 50 7.17 1.56 14.34
CA GLY A 50 7.76 0.52 15.20
C GLY A 50 7.06 0.37 16.56
N LEU A 51 5.88 0.98 16.74
CA LEU A 51 5.15 1.00 18.01
C LEU A 51 3.90 0.11 17.94
N ARG A 52 3.48 -0.41 19.08
CA ARG A 52 2.22 -1.17 19.19
C ARG A 52 1.00 -0.25 19.12
N PRO A 53 -0.18 -0.76 18.70
CA PRO A 53 -1.42 0.02 18.63
C PRO A 53 -1.79 0.73 19.92
N ASP A 54 -1.65 0.07 21.08
CA ASP A 54 -1.88 0.64 22.42
C ASP A 54 -0.97 1.85 22.71
N THR A 55 0.23 1.87 22.18
CA THR A 55 1.15 3.01 22.30
C THR A 55 0.82 4.12 21.32
N THR A 56 0.40 3.76 20.10
CA THR A 56 0.01 4.74 19.08
C THR A 56 -1.41 5.28 19.29
N GLY A 57 -2.21 4.66 20.18
CA GLY A 57 -3.62 4.95 20.34
C GLY A 57 -4.47 4.61 19.11
N SER A 58 -3.93 3.83 18.18
CA SER A 58 -4.61 3.38 16.96
C SER A 58 -5.28 2.01 17.11
N ASP A 59 -5.62 1.64 18.32
CA ASP A 59 -6.37 0.44 18.71
C ASP A 59 -7.82 0.47 18.20
N TYR A 60 -8.35 1.67 17.96
CA TYR A 60 -9.66 1.89 17.35
C TYR A 60 -9.52 2.40 15.91
N PRO A 61 -10.35 1.94 14.93
CA PRO A 61 -10.13 2.18 13.50
C PRO A 61 -10.12 3.66 13.05
N TYR A 62 -10.43 4.59 13.92
CA TYR A 62 -10.57 6.02 13.58
C TYR A 62 -9.74 6.99 14.45
N SER A 63 -8.87 6.49 15.34
CA SER A 63 -8.03 7.35 16.19
C SER A 63 -6.75 7.81 15.47
N ILE A 64 -6.92 8.51 14.35
CA ILE A 64 -5.83 9.00 13.49
C ILE A 64 -4.96 10.05 14.19
N HIS A 65 -5.58 10.89 15.02
CA HIS A 65 -4.93 12.04 15.64
C HIS A 65 -3.81 11.71 16.62
N THR A 66 -3.83 10.52 17.22
CA THR A 66 -2.81 10.13 18.20
C THR A 66 -1.48 9.78 17.52
N VAL A 67 -1.51 9.26 16.30
CA VAL A 67 -0.29 8.92 15.54
C VAL A 67 0.43 10.19 15.10
N GLU A 68 -0.30 11.24 14.71
CA GLU A 68 0.29 12.55 14.35
C GLU A 68 1.09 13.13 15.52
N ASN A 69 0.53 13.11 16.73
CA ASN A 69 1.21 13.61 17.93
C ASN A 69 2.47 12.81 18.29
N LEU A 70 2.49 11.52 18.00
CA LEU A 70 3.65 10.66 18.25
C LEU A 70 4.78 10.87 17.22
N LEU A 71 4.44 11.29 16.00
CA LEU A 71 5.40 11.56 14.94
C LEU A 71 6.03 12.97 15.04
N GLU A 72 5.41 13.89 15.77
CA GLU A 72 5.93 15.25 16.05
C GLU A 72 7.01 15.27 17.15
N GLY A 73 7.19 14.18 17.90
CA GLY A 73 8.20 14.04 18.94
C GLY A 73 9.54 13.46 18.44
N ASP A 74 10.38 13.03 19.38
CA ASP A 74 11.71 12.44 19.13
C ASP A 74 11.69 11.07 18.42
N ARG A 75 10.53 10.59 18.00
CA ARG A 75 10.34 9.28 17.39
C ARG A 75 9.92 9.43 15.92
N PRO A 76 10.88 9.46 14.98
CA PRO A 76 10.57 9.57 13.57
C PRO A 76 9.85 8.32 13.06
N SER A 77 8.94 8.50 12.09
CA SER A 77 8.46 7.40 11.28
C SER A 77 9.59 6.75 10.48
N LEU A 78 9.38 5.54 9.98
CA LEU A 78 10.31 4.88 9.06
C LEU A 78 10.73 5.83 7.93
N LEU A 79 9.79 6.52 7.32
CA LEU A 79 10.05 7.44 6.21
C LEU A 79 10.85 8.67 6.67
N ARG A 80 10.46 9.27 7.80
CA ARG A 80 11.19 10.39 8.40
C ARG A 80 12.60 10.00 8.81
N HIS A 81 12.80 8.78 9.31
CA HIS A 81 14.12 8.27 9.62
C HIS A 81 15.03 8.29 8.39
N PHE A 82 14.57 7.78 7.23
CA PHE A 82 15.36 7.83 6.00
C PHE A 82 15.64 9.25 5.52
N ILE A 83 14.68 10.18 5.65
CA ILE A 83 14.91 11.61 5.35
C ILE A 83 16.03 12.17 6.24
N ASN A 84 15.99 11.90 7.54
CA ASN A 84 16.99 12.36 8.50
C ASN A 84 18.39 11.77 8.22
N GLN A 85 18.46 10.59 7.61
CA GLN A 85 19.71 9.97 7.13
C GLN A 85 20.13 10.45 5.73
N GLY A 86 19.49 11.47 5.20
CA GLY A 86 19.88 12.10 3.95
C GLY A 86 19.31 11.43 2.69
N TYR A 87 18.43 10.45 2.81
CA TYR A 87 17.77 9.84 1.66
C TYR A 87 16.74 10.79 1.02
N TYR A 88 16.58 10.63 -0.28
CA TYR A 88 15.42 11.16 -0.98
C TYR A 88 14.26 10.17 -0.84
N VAL A 89 13.16 10.60 -0.23
CA VAL A 89 12.03 9.72 0.08
C VAL A 89 10.79 10.14 -0.69
N ARG A 90 10.16 9.19 -1.36
CA ARG A 90 8.86 9.37 -2.02
C ARG A 90 7.96 8.19 -1.77
N ALA A 91 6.65 8.44 -1.76
CA ALA A 91 5.63 7.42 -1.66
C ALA A 91 4.65 7.50 -2.83
N VAL A 92 4.16 6.32 -3.24
CA VAL A 92 3.14 6.15 -4.28
C VAL A 92 2.08 5.18 -3.79
N GLY A 93 0.81 5.55 -3.99
CA GLY A 93 -0.34 4.75 -3.56
C GLY A 93 -0.61 4.81 -2.06
N LYS A 94 -1.13 3.72 -1.50
CA LYS A 94 -1.56 3.64 -0.09
C LYS A 94 -0.40 3.29 0.83
N ILE A 95 0.21 4.27 1.47
CA ILE A 95 1.26 4.07 2.49
C ILE A 95 0.69 4.27 3.88
N HIS A 96 0.15 5.45 4.15
CA HIS A 96 -0.52 5.80 5.39
C HIS A 96 -2.03 5.53 5.32
N HIS A 97 -2.71 5.72 6.44
CA HIS A 97 -4.16 5.75 6.50
C HIS A 97 -4.60 7.03 7.22
N GLY A 98 -4.66 8.12 6.45
CA GLY A 98 -5.31 9.38 6.88
C GLY A 98 -4.48 10.35 7.72
N TYR A 99 -3.19 10.14 7.93
CA TYR A 99 -2.34 11.08 8.65
C TYR A 99 -1.24 11.68 7.76
N ARG A 100 -0.59 12.71 8.30
CA ARG A 100 0.38 13.55 7.60
C ARG A 100 1.58 12.74 7.12
N GLU A 101 2.01 13.04 5.93
CA GLU A 101 3.05 12.28 5.23
C GLU A 101 4.38 13.01 5.32
N ASP A 102 5.41 12.28 5.70
CA ASP A 102 6.78 12.75 5.74
C ASP A 102 7.51 12.33 4.46
N PHE A 103 7.52 13.21 3.45
CA PHE A 103 8.20 12.94 2.19
C PHE A 103 9.10 14.09 1.78
N THR A 104 10.16 13.78 1.01
CA THR A 104 10.99 14.80 0.37
C THR A 104 10.24 15.47 -0.78
N GLU A 105 9.39 14.72 -1.47
CA GLU A 105 8.53 15.19 -2.55
C GLU A 105 7.10 14.73 -2.28
N LYS A 106 6.10 15.53 -2.69
CA LYS A 106 4.69 15.22 -2.53
C LYS A 106 4.39 13.79 -3.02
N SER A 107 3.74 13.01 -2.17
CA SER A 107 3.28 11.68 -2.52
C SER A 107 2.26 11.72 -3.67
N TYR A 108 2.16 10.62 -4.39
CA TYR A 108 1.18 10.45 -5.44
C TYR A 108 0.22 9.31 -5.09
N SER A 109 -1.06 9.52 -5.33
CA SER A 109 -2.06 8.45 -5.35
C SER A 109 -3.09 8.76 -6.43
N ALA A 110 -3.33 7.81 -7.31
CA ALA A 110 -4.31 7.95 -8.39
C ALA A 110 -5.76 8.00 -7.87
N GLY A 111 -5.98 7.50 -6.66
CA GLY A 111 -7.31 7.46 -6.03
C GLY A 111 -7.28 6.64 -4.75
N TYR A 112 -8.46 6.23 -4.31
CA TYR A 112 -8.66 5.44 -3.08
C TYR A 112 -8.95 3.95 -3.34
N GLY A 113 -8.60 3.45 -4.53
CA GLY A 113 -8.84 2.05 -4.92
C GLY A 113 -10.31 1.70 -5.11
N THR A 114 -11.17 2.69 -5.29
CA THR A 114 -12.64 2.53 -5.39
C THR A 114 -13.20 2.85 -6.77
N SER A 115 -12.34 2.92 -7.79
CA SER A 115 -12.74 3.20 -9.17
C SER A 115 -13.48 2.02 -9.79
N TYR A 116 -14.57 2.32 -10.52
CA TYR A 116 -15.33 1.37 -11.32
C TYR A 116 -15.26 1.75 -12.79
N ALA A 117 -15.23 0.76 -13.67
CA ALA A 117 -15.28 0.98 -15.12
C ALA A 117 -16.71 1.33 -15.56
N ASP A 118 -17.72 0.68 -14.97
CA ASP A 118 -19.11 0.97 -15.25
C ASP A 118 -19.49 2.39 -14.79
N PRO A 119 -19.90 3.29 -15.72
CA PRO A 119 -20.29 4.65 -15.37
C PRO A 119 -21.50 4.75 -14.43
N SER A 120 -22.38 3.76 -14.42
CA SER A 120 -23.54 3.73 -13.54
C SER A 120 -23.12 3.54 -12.09
N LEU A 121 -22.11 2.71 -11.84
CA LEU A 121 -21.56 2.45 -10.52
C LEU A 121 -20.78 3.66 -9.95
N LYS A 122 -20.22 4.51 -10.80
CA LYS A 122 -19.58 5.75 -10.34
C LYS A 122 -20.57 6.70 -9.67
N LYS A 123 -21.83 6.71 -10.12
CA LYS A 123 -22.92 7.55 -9.61
C LYS A 123 -23.75 6.87 -8.52
N ALA A 124 -23.67 5.56 -8.39
CA ALA A 124 -24.42 4.80 -7.40
C ALA A 124 -23.98 5.11 -5.97
N LYS A 125 -24.88 4.96 -5.01
CA LYS A 125 -24.53 5.04 -3.59
C LYS A 125 -23.55 3.93 -3.23
N LYS A 126 -22.67 4.18 -2.25
CA LYS A 126 -21.67 3.20 -1.82
C LYS A 126 -22.28 1.84 -1.44
N SER A 127 -23.46 1.83 -0.82
CA SER A 127 -24.18 0.62 -0.44
C SER A 127 -24.78 -0.17 -1.62
N GLU A 128 -24.86 0.44 -2.78
CA GLU A 128 -25.45 -0.16 -4.01
C GLU A 128 -24.34 -0.69 -4.95
N ARG A 129 -23.07 -0.40 -4.65
CA ARG A 129 -21.93 -0.82 -5.47
C ARG A 129 -21.57 -2.27 -5.17
N PRO A 130 -21.30 -3.10 -6.18
CA PRO A 130 -20.86 -4.47 -5.97
C PRO A 130 -19.46 -4.48 -5.29
N PRO A 131 -19.13 -5.55 -4.56
CA PRO A 131 -17.84 -5.67 -3.89
C PRO A 131 -16.68 -5.95 -4.85
N TYR A 132 -16.94 -6.17 -6.12
CA TYR A 132 -15.92 -6.42 -7.15
C TYR A 132 -16.38 -5.93 -8.53
N GLU A 133 -15.42 -5.77 -9.42
CA GLU A 133 -15.66 -5.55 -10.84
C GLU A 133 -14.58 -6.26 -11.66
N CYS A 134 -15.01 -6.95 -12.72
CA CYS A 134 -14.19 -7.66 -13.68
C CYS A 134 -14.41 -7.03 -15.06
N ALA A 135 -13.78 -5.89 -15.32
CA ALA A 135 -13.93 -5.19 -16.60
C ALA A 135 -12.79 -5.54 -17.58
N ASP A 136 -13.14 -5.64 -18.85
CA ASP A 136 -12.16 -5.81 -19.93
C ASP A 136 -11.52 -4.45 -20.24
N VAL A 137 -10.48 -4.13 -19.47
CA VAL A 137 -9.75 -2.86 -19.50
C VAL A 137 -8.26 -3.09 -19.31
N GLU A 138 -7.45 -2.11 -19.71
CA GLU A 138 -6.00 -2.14 -19.51
C GLU A 138 -5.60 -1.95 -18.04
N ASP A 139 -4.35 -2.30 -17.70
CA ASP A 139 -3.82 -2.26 -16.32
C ASP A 139 -3.95 -0.88 -15.68
N GLU A 140 -3.63 0.16 -16.43
CA GLU A 140 -3.67 1.55 -15.98
C GLU A 140 -5.07 2.14 -15.84
N PHE A 141 -6.12 1.37 -16.10
CA PHE A 141 -7.48 1.86 -15.91
C PHE A 141 -7.79 2.05 -14.41
N TYR A 142 -7.49 1.06 -13.59
CA TYR A 142 -7.72 1.14 -12.14
C TYR A 142 -6.60 1.86 -11.40
N ASP A 143 -6.89 2.31 -10.19
CA ASP A 143 -6.00 3.15 -9.39
C ASP A 143 -4.64 2.48 -9.11
N ASP A 144 -4.61 1.19 -8.82
CA ASP A 144 -3.36 0.48 -8.55
C ASP A 144 -2.47 0.30 -9.79
N GLY A 145 -3.07 0.17 -10.98
CA GLY A 145 -2.32 0.20 -12.24
C GLY A 145 -1.68 1.55 -12.50
N LYS A 146 -2.43 2.65 -12.29
CA LYS A 146 -1.88 4.02 -12.39
C LYS A 146 -0.77 4.27 -11.37
N ASN A 147 -0.96 3.82 -10.13
CA ASN A 147 0.06 3.90 -9.09
C ASN A 147 1.32 3.12 -9.49
N THR A 148 1.16 1.96 -10.14
CA THR A 148 2.28 1.15 -10.63
C THR A 148 3.09 1.90 -11.68
N LEU A 149 2.43 2.51 -12.68
CA LEU A 149 3.12 3.31 -13.70
C LEU A 149 3.88 4.47 -13.08
N GLU A 150 3.27 5.21 -12.15
CA GLU A 150 3.93 6.30 -11.44
C GLU A 150 5.12 5.81 -10.61
N ALA A 151 5.01 4.66 -9.95
CA ALA A 151 6.11 4.05 -9.21
C ALA A 151 7.28 3.67 -10.12
N ILE A 152 7.02 3.10 -11.30
CA ILE A 152 8.03 2.76 -12.30
C ILE A 152 8.77 4.01 -12.78
N VAL A 153 8.03 5.07 -13.16
CA VAL A 153 8.61 6.34 -13.59
C VAL A 153 9.45 6.96 -12.47
N THR A 154 8.91 6.97 -11.26
CA THR A 154 9.61 7.46 -10.08
C THR A 154 10.90 6.69 -9.80
N LEU A 155 10.84 5.36 -9.81
CA LEU A 155 12.01 4.50 -9.58
C LEU A 155 13.11 4.75 -10.60
N ARG A 156 12.76 4.83 -11.89
CA ARG A 156 13.72 5.14 -12.97
C ARG A 156 14.38 6.50 -12.76
N ARG A 157 13.61 7.52 -12.41
CA ARG A 157 14.11 8.86 -12.11
C ARG A 157 15.05 8.85 -10.89
N MET A 158 14.65 8.19 -9.81
CA MET A 158 15.45 8.10 -8.58
C MET A 158 16.77 7.36 -8.81
N ALA A 159 16.75 6.31 -9.63
CA ALA A 159 17.95 5.52 -9.95
C ALA A 159 19.03 6.32 -10.69
N THR A 160 18.70 7.47 -11.29
CA THR A 160 19.68 8.35 -11.96
C THR A 160 20.24 9.44 -11.05
N GLN A 161 19.78 9.54 -9.79
CA GLN A 161 20.23 10.54 -8.85
C GLN A 161 21.46 10.03 -8.08
N ALA A 162 22.39 10.94 -7.74
CA ALA A 162 23.55 10.62 -6.89
C ALA A 162 23.16 10.37 -5.42
N LYS A 163 21.99 10.87 -4.99
CA LYS A 163 21.52 10.77 -3.61
C LYS A 163 20.86 9.40 -3.38
N PRO A 164 21.13 8.72 -2.27
CA PRO A 164 20.41 7.50 -1.95
C PRO A 164 18.91 7.79 -1.82
N PHE A 165 18.09 6.82 -2.17
CA PHE A 165 16.64 7.01 -2.16
C PHE A 165 15.88 5.85 -1.51
N MET A 166 14.67 6.15 -1.05
CA MET A 166 13.68 5.19 -0.62
C MET A 166 12.36 5.48 -1.36
N LEU A 167 11.86 4.50 -2.10
CA LEU A 167 10.53 4.54 -2.69
C LEU A 167 9.60 3.59 -1.91
N ALA A 168 8.57 4.16 -1.30
CA ALA A 168 7.50 3.39 -0.68
C ALA A 168 6.35 3.25 -1.68
N MET A 169 6.02 2.01 -2.05
CA MET A 169 4.88 1.69 -2.94
C MET A 169 3.84 0.90 -2.18
N GLY A 170 2.60 1.40 -2.17
CA GLY A 170 1.46 0.75 -1.51
C GLY A 170 0.27 0.57 -2.46
N TYR A 171 -0.17 -0.68 -2.61
CA TYR A 171 -1.41 -1.00 -3.31
C TYR A 171 -2.63 -0.84 -2.42
N TRP A 172 -3.75 -0.48 -3.03
CA TRP A 172 -5.05 -0.50 -2.36
C TRP A 172 -5.58 -1.92 -2.21
N LYS A 173 -5.36 -2.75 -3.22
CA LYS A 173 -5.77 -4.16 -3.17
C LYS A 173 -4.89 -4.95 -2.18
N PRO A 174 -5.48 -5.95 -1.50
CA PRO A 174 -6.82 -6.56 -1.66
C PRO A 174 -7.96 -5.86 -0.90
N HIS A 175 -7.87 -4.58 -0.53
CA HIS A 175 -8.99 -3.84 0.05
C HIS A 175 -10.19 -3.76 -0.93
N LEU A 176 -11.41 -3.91 -0.42
CA LEU A 176 -12.64 -3.76 -1.21
C LEU A 176 -12.77 -2.36 -1.82
N PRO A 177 -13.40 -2.25 -3.00
CA PRO A 177 -13.89 -3.32 -3.87
C PRO A 177 -12.75 -4.04 -4.59
N TRP A 178 -12.94 -5.32 -4.94
CA TRP A 178 -11.95 -6.11 -5.67
C TRP A 178 -12.07 -5.88 -7.18
N ASN A 179 -11.72 -4.69 -7.60
CA ASN A 179 -11.76 -4.30 -9.01
C ASN A 179 -10.40 -4.56 -9.64
N ALA A 180 -10.38 -5.37 -10.70
CA ALA A 180 -9.20 -5.67 -11.47
C ALA A 180 -9.55 -5.89 -12.95
N PRO A 181 -8.63 -5.68 -13.90
CA PRO A 181 -8.82 -6.04 -15.30
C PRO A 181 -9.15 -7.53 -15.44
N LYS A 182 -10.03 -7.84 -16.40
CA LYS A 182 -10.56 -9.19 -16.64
C LYS A 182 -9.44 -10.24 -16.76
N LYS A 183 -8.33 -9.92 -17.40
CA LYS A 183 -7.20 -10.86 -17.58
C LYS A 183 -6.63 -11.43 -16.28
N TYR A 184 -6.79 -10.75 -15.14
CA TYR A 184 -6.38 -11.25 -13.83
C TYR A 184 -7.46 -12.09 -13.13
N TRP A 185 -8.68 -12.07 -13.63
CA TRP A 185 -9.76 -12.94 -13.17
C TRP A 185 -9.80 -14.27 -13.94
N ASP A 186 -9.16 -14.29 -15.11
CA ASP A 186 -9.12 -15.44 -16.02
C ASP A 186 -7.86 -16.34 -15.79
N LEU A 187 -7.02 -16.01 -14.80
CA LEU A 187 -5.78 -16.75 -14.46
C LEU A 187 -6.06 -18.10 -13.79
#